data_b52420b44f4bff4bb6e3b7c8395ba288
#
_entry.id   b52420b44f4bff4bb6e3b7c8395ba288
#
_cell.length_a   1.000
_cell.length_b   1.000
_cell.length_c   1.000
_cell.angle_alpha   90.00
_cell.angle_beta   90.00
_cell.angle_gamma   90.00
#
_symmetry.space_group_name_H-M   'P 1'
#
loop_
_entity.id
_entity.type
_entity.pdbx_description
1 polymer ?
#
loop_
_entity_poly.entity_id
_entity_poly.type
_entity_poly.pdbx_seq_one_letter_code
_entity_poly.pdbx_strand_id
1 'polypeptide(L)'
;MLKHADAPVLVDGGALAALSTPKGRRLLKRRFVRGLPTVVTPHGGEAARLAEPFGLPTDDPAGLARLVALAYGVVAVVKGPDTFVSDGDDVVAVRCGTPALAKAGTGDVLAGVLGAFLAQGLEPTDAAVLAATLHALAGRCASVRRTDIGVVAEDVVEALPEAVSALVALA
;
A
#
# COMPACT_ATOMS: atom_id res chain seq x y z
N MET A 1 10.22 0.50 -17.44
CA MET A 1 9.34 -0.56 -16.93
C MET A 1 7.88 -0.16 -17.00
N LEU A 2 7.38 0.79 -16.23
CA LEU A 2 5.96 1.17 -16.14
C LEU A 2 5.28 1.43 -17.50
N LYS A 3 5.99 2.03 -18.45
CA LYS A 3 5.46 2.37 -19.79
C LYS A 3 5.10 1.15 -20.65
N HIS A 4 5.73 0.01 -20.41
CA HIS A 4 5.63 -1.19 -21.26
C HIS A 4 5.00 -2.39 -20.54
N ALA A 5 4.58 -2.22 -19.29
CA ALA A 5 3.91 -3.27 -18.54
C ALA A 5 2.42 -3.29 -18.88
N ASP A 6 1.96 -4.39 -19.46
CA ASP A 6 0.54 -4.65 -19.74
C ASP A 6 -0.14 -5.46 -18.62
N ALA A 7 0.48 -5.53 -17.45
CA ALA A 7 -0.01 -6.15 -16.23
C ALA A 7 -0.30 -5.10 -15.15
N PRO A 8 -0.98 -5.45 -14.05
CA PRO A 8 -1.02 -4.63 -12.85
C PRO A 8 0.39 -4.26 -12.38
N VAL A 9 0.57 -3.05 -11.88
CA VAL A 9 1.88 -2.55 -11.41
C VAL A 9 1.72 -1.98 -10.01
N LEU A 10 2.65 -2.36 -9.14
CA LEU A 10 2.84 -1.76 -7.83
C LEU A 10 4.03 -0.78 -7.89
N VAL A 11 3.85 0.40 -7.30
CA VAL A 11 4.91 1.42 -7.16
C VAL A 11 5.05 1.80 -5.69
N ASP A 12 6.24 1.61 -5.13
CA ASP A 12 6.58 1.95 -3.75
C ASP A 12 7.91 2.71 -3.65
N GLY A 13 8.18 3.27 -2.48
CA GLY A 13 9.44 3.90 -2.10
C GLY A 13 9.88 5.03 -3.04
N GLY A 14 11.17 5.09 -3.33
CA GLY A 14 11.76 6.16 -4.15
C GLY A 14 11.15 6.35 -5.54
N ALA A 15 10.49 5.33 -6.09
CA ALA A 15 9.82 5.40 -7.40
C ALA A 15 8.55 6.28 -7.36
N LEU A 16 7.94 6.47 -6.19
CA LEU A 16 6.74 7.31 -6.01
C LEU A 16 7.00 8.76 -6.39
N ALA A 17 8.18 9.29 -6.06
CA ALA A 17 8.53 10.67 -6.41
C ALA A 17 8.50 10.94 -7.92
N ALA A 18 8.78 9.94 -8.75
CA ALA A 18 8.70 10.10 -10.21
C ALA A 18 7.25 10.25 -10.70
N LEU A 19 6.26 9.76 -9.96
CA LEU A 19 4.84 9.84 -10.33
C LEU A 19 4.30 11.27 -10.20
N SER A 20 4.80 12.07 -9.26
CA SER A 20 4.38 13.48 -9.08
C SER A 20 4.83 14.39 -10.22
N THR A 21 5.79 13.95 -11.04
CA THR A 21 6.26 14.72 -12.21
C THR A 21 5.21 14.77 -13.32
N PRO A 22 5.22 15.81 -14.20
CA PRO A 22 4.32 15.85 -15.37
C PRO A 22 4.41 14.62 -16.27
N LYS A 23 5.60 13.99 -16.37
CA LYS A 23 5.82 12.76 -17.14
C LYS A 23 5.18 11.55 -16.44
N GLY A 24 5.35 11.45 -15.12
CA GLY A 24 4.76 10.37 -14.31
C GLY A 24 3.23 10.41 -14.37
N ARG A 25 2.65 11.60 -14.15
CA ARG A 25 1.18 11.78 -14.22
C ARG A 25 0.60 11.41 -15.60
N ARG A 26 1.26 11.82 -16.70
CA ARG A 26 0.83 11.43 -18.05
C ARG A 26 0.91 9.92 -18.26
N LEU A 27 1.90 9.26 -17.68
CA LEU A 27 2.04 7.81 -17.77
C LEU A 27 0.93 7.08 -17.02
N LEU A 28 0.61 7.50 -15.79
CA LEU A 28 -0.50 6.93 -15.01
C LEU A 28 -1.84 7.13 -15.72
N LYS A 29 -2.10 8.35 -16.23
CA LYS A 29 -3.31 8.62 -17.01
C LYS A 29 -3.45 7.67 -18.21
N ARG A 30 -2.36 7.38 -18.93
CA ARG A 30 -2.37 6.42 -20.05
C ARG A 30 -2.68 5.00 -19.58
N ARG A 31 -2.15 4.57 -18.44
CA ARG A 31 -2.44 3.26 -17.87
C ARG A 31 -3.92 3.16 -17.49
N PHE A 32 -4.42 4.16 -16.77
CA PHE A 32 -5.82 4.25 -16.36
C PHE A 32 -6.79 4.15 -17.57
N VAL A 33 -6.57 4.95 -18.62
CA VAL A 33 -7.41 4.92 -19.86
C VAL A 33 -7.34 3.55 -20.56
N ARG A 34 -6.24 2.81 -20.42
CA ARG A 34 -6.10 1.45 -20.97
C ARG A 34 -6.66 0.35 -20.05
N GLY A 35 -7.24 0.70 -18.91
CA GLY A 35 -7.69 -0.28 -17.92
C GLY A 35 -6.55 -1.09 -17.28
N LEU A 36 -5.34 -0.53 -17.24
CA LEU A 36 -4.16 -1.17 -16.64
C LEU A 36 -3.99 -0.70 -15.20
N PRO A 37 -4.31 -1.51 -14.18
CA PRO A 37 -4.26 -1.11 -12.80
C PRO A 37 -2.86 -0.68 -12.35
N THR A 38 -2.81 0.33 -11.50
CA THR A 38 -1.60 0.74 -10.79
C THR A 38 -1.94 0.91 -9.32
N VAL A 39 -1.17 0.30 -8.44
CA VAL A 39 -1.28 0.49 -7.00
C VAL A 39 -0.07 1.27 -6.51
N VAL A 40 -0.29 2.22 -5.61
CA VAL A 40 0.78 3.01 -4.98
C VAL A 40 0.71 2.84 -3.46
N THR A 41 1.86 2.72 -2.78
CA THR A 41 1.92 2.43 -1.35
C THR A 41 2.70 3.50 -0.56
N PRO A 42 2.32 4.80 -0.67
CA PRO A 42 3.04 5.87 0.00
C PRO A 42 2.87 5.83 1.53
N HIS A 43 3.92 6.12 2.28
CA HIS A 43 3.77 6.60 3.67
C HIS A 43 3.32 8.07 3.67
N GLY A 44 2.91 8.61 4.83
CA GLY A 44 2.33 9.96 4.91
C GLY A 44 3.13 11.07 4.22
N GLY A 45 4.47 11.07 4.37
CA GLY A 45 5.32 12.07 3.70
C GLY A 45 5.42 11.88 2.18
N GLU A 46 5.34 10.65 1.68
CA GLU A 46 5.29 10.36 0.24
C GLU A 46 3.92 10.72 -0.34
N ALA A 47 2.84 10.43 0.40
CA ALA A 47 1.48 10.81 0.02
C ALA A 47 1.34 12.34 -0.07
N ALA A 48 1.91 13.08 0.87
CA ALA A 48 1.95 14.55 0.81
C ALA A 48 2.67 15.07 -0.45
N ARG A 49 3.79 14.45 -0.84
CA ARG A 49 4.48 14.80 -2.10
C ARG A 49 3.65 14.48 -3.35
N LEU A 50 2.86 13.41 -3.31
CA LEU A 50 1.92 13.11 -4.40
C LEU A 50 0.76 14.11 -4.43
N ALA A 51 0.34 14.64 -3.30
CA ALA A 51 -0.72 15.65 -3.17
C ALA A 51 -0.32 17.04 -3.69
N GLU A 52 0.95 17.43 -3.51
CA GLU A 52 1.48 18.75 -3.81
C GLU A 52 1.16 19.27 -5.22
N PRO A 53 1.34 18.49 -6.32
CA PRO A 53 1.05 18.98 -7.67
C PRO A 53 -0.41 19.32 -7.95
N PHE A 54 -1.31 18.93 -7.07
CA PHE A 54 -2.76 19.15 -7.19
C PHE A 54 -3.30 20.04 -6.07
N GLY A 55 -2.46 20.49 -5.14
CA GLY A 55 -2.88 21.29 -3.98
C GLY A 55 -3.86 20.56 -3.06
N LEU A 56 -3.74 19.22 -2.91
CA LEU A 56 -4.65 18.43 -2.10
C LEU A 56 -4.37 18.63 -0.59
N PRO A 57 -5.40 18.63 0.28
CA PRO A 57 -5.22 18.65 1.72
C PRO A 57 -4.53 17.36 2.22
N THR A 58 -3.76 17.46 3.29
CA THR A 58 -2.93 16.37 3.82
C THR A 58 -3.15 16.09 5.31
N ASP A 59 -4.08 16.78 5.93
CA ASP A 59 -4.43 16.73 7.35
C ASP A 59 -5.32 15.52 7.72
N ASP A 60 -6.04 14.97 6.74
CA ASP A 60 -6.85 13.75 6.87
C ASP A 60 -6.25 12.61 6.02
N PRO A 61 -5.60 11.59 6.63
CA PRO A 61 -5.01 10.49 5.86
C PRO A 61 -6.01 9.65 5.05
N ALA A 62 -7.26 9.51 5.53
CA ALA A 62 -8.31 8.79 4.82
C ALA A 62 -8.75 9.58 3.57
N GLY A 63 -9.05 10.86 3.74
CA GLY A 63 -9.34 11.77 2.63
C GLY A 63 -8.18 11.89 1.65
N LEU A 64 -6.93 11.93 2.14
CA LEU A 64 -5.73 11.97 1.30
C LEU A 64 -5.60 10.71 0.44
N ALA A 65 -5.85 9.51 0.99
CA ALA A 65 -5.83 8.26 0.21
C ALA A 65 -6.82 8.34 -0.95
N ARG A 66 -8.05 8.78 -0.70
CA ARG A 66 -9.10 8.94 -1.71
C ARG A 66 -8.70 9.97 -2.79
N LEU A 67 -8.23 11.14 -2.36
CA LEU A 67 -7.86 12.21 -3.28
C LEU A 67 -6.66 11.85 -4.15
N VAL A 68 -5.65 11.17 -3.61
CA VAL A 68 -4.51 10.65 -4.38
C VAL A 68 -4.99 9.61 -5.39
N ALA A 69 -5.86 8.68 -4.99
CA ALA A 69 -6.42 7.67 -5.90
C ALA A 69 -7.13 8.33 -7.09
N LEU A 70 -8.01 9.28 -6.84
CA LEU A 70 -8.73 10.05 -7.87
C LEU A 70 -7.79 10.84 -8.78
N ALA A 71 -6.85 11.59 -8.20
CA ALA A 71 -5.97 12.49 -8.94
C ALA A 71 -5.03 11.76 -9.91
N TYR A 72 -4.64 10.53 -9.55
CA TYR A 72 -3.68 9.74 -10.32
C TYR A 72 -4.33 8.59 -11.10
N GLY A 73 -5.61 8.23 -10.84
CA GLY A 73 -6.28 7.05 -11.39
C GLY A 73 -5.59 5.76 -10.96
N VAL A 74 -5.40 5.58 -9.66
CA VAL A 74 -4.67 4.47 -9.04
C VAL A 74 -5.42 3.94 -7.80
N VAL A 75 -5.06 2.76 -7.34
CA VAL A 75 -5.37 2.36 -5.96
C VAL A 75 -4.25 2.91 -5.06
N ALA A 76 -4.63 3.68 -4.03
CA ALA A 76 -3.69 4.29 -3.09
C ALA A 76 -3.76 3.57 -1.74
N VAL A 77 -2.59 3.14 -1.23
CA VAL A 77 -2.41 2.56 0.10
C VAL A 77 -1.59 3.54 0.93
N VAL A 78 -2.24 4.42 1.66
CA VAL A 78 -1.55 5.41 2.51
C VAL A 78 -1.20 4.77 3.85
N LYS A 79 0.09 4.49 4.03
CA LYS A 79 0.66 3.84 5.22
C LYS A 79 0.77 4.82 6.38
N GLY A 80 0.36 4.38 7.57
CA GLY A 80 0.43 5.13 8.83
C GLY A 80 0.14 4.22 10.02
N PRO A 81 -0.12 4.77 11.22
CA PRO A 81 -0.64 4.00 12.35
C PRO A 81 -1.89 3.21 11.97
N ASP A 82 -2.82 3.86 11.27
CA ASP A 82 -3.85 3.22 10.44
C ASP A 82 -3.41 3.28 8.99
N THR A 83 -3.66 2.21 8.23
CA THR A 83 -3.44 2.19 6.78
C THR A 83 -4.77 2.38 6.06
N PHE A 84 -4.81 3.33 5.12
CA PHE A 84 -6.01 3.64 4.34
C PHE A 84 -5.81 3.21 2.90
N VAL A 85 -6.75 2.40 2.40
CA VAL A 85 -6.79 1.94 1.00
C VAL A 85 -7.96 2.59 0.30
N SER A 86 -7.73 3.15 -0.89
CA SER A 86 -8.80 3.74 -1.70
C SER A 86 -8.52 3.55 -3.19
N ASP A 87 -9.59 3.36 -3.96
CA ASP A 87 -9.61 3.41 -5.43
C ASP A 87 -10.15 4.76 -5.97
N GLY A 88 -10.54 5.64 -5.05
CA GLY A 88 -11.13 6.95 -5.34
C GLY A 88 -12.62 7.03 -5.01
N ASP A 89 -13.34 5.93 -5.04
CA ASP A 89 -14.76 5.88 -4.67
C ASP A 89 -14.90 5.62 -3.17
N ASP A 90 -14.39 4.51 -2.68
CA ASP A 90 -14.44 4.11 -1.29
C ASP A 90 -13.10 4.23 -0.57
N VAL A 91 -13.13 4.24 0.76
CA VAL A 91 -11.95 4.20 1.63
C VAL A 91 -12.11 3.09 2.66
N VAL A 92 -11.19 2.15 2.67
CA VAL A 92 -11.10 1.09 3.67
C VAL A 92 -9.97 1.40 4.65
N ALA A 93 -10.29 1.41 5.95
CA ALA A 93 -9.31 1.60 7.02
C ALA A 93 -8.87 0.26 7.62
N VAL A 94 -7.58 -0.06 7.53
CA VAL A 94 -6.95 -1.20 8.19
C VAL A 94 -6.32 -0.73 9.50
N ARG A 95 -6.96 -1.06 10.63
CA ARG A 95 -6.65 -0.56 11.98
C ARG A 95 -6.03 -1.61 12.90
N CYS A 96 -5.53 -2.70 12.36
CA CYS A 96 -4.94 -3.77 13.15
C CYS A 96 -3.40 -3.75 13.21
N GLY A 97 -2.77 -2.63 12.83
CA GLY A 97 -1.33 -2.46 12.84
C GLY A 97 -0.70 -2.44 14.23
N THR A 98 0.63 -2.43 14.28
CA THR A 98 1.46 -2.34 15.48
C THR A 98 2.61 -1.37 15.23
N PRO A 99 3.13 -0.68 16.27
CA PRO A 99 4.34 0.15 16.16
C PRO A 99 5.57 -0.62 15.65
N ALA A 100 5.61 -1.94 15.79
CA ALA A 100 6.67 -2.79 15.24
C ALA A 100 6.86 -2.64 13.71
N LEU A 101 5.81 -2.24 13.00
CA LEU A 101 5.86 -2.01 11.55
C LEU A 101 6.42 -0.64 11.14
N ALA A 102 6.67 0.26 12.10
CA ALA A 102 7.27 1.58 11.84
C ALA A 102 8.80 1.49 11.71
N LYS A 103 9.31 0.55 10.91
CA LYS A 103 10.73 0.26 10.72
C LYS A 103 11.09 0.09 9.24
N ALA A 104 12.37 0.32 8.94
CA ALA A 104 12.89 0.12 7.59
C ALA A 104 12.69 -1.34 7.13
N GLY A 105 12.30 -1.52 5.88
CA GLY A 105 12.10 -2.82 5.26
C GLY A 105 10.69 -3.42 5.43
N THR A 106 9.91 -3.02 6.44
CA THR A 106 8.55 -3.57 6.61
C THR A 106 7.60 -3.16 5.48
N GLY A 107 7.82 -1.98 4.88
CA GLY A 107 7.11 -1.55 3.67
C GLY A 107 7.40 -2.43 2.46
N ASP A 108 8.65 -2.94 2.33
CA ASP A 108 9.02 -3.87 1.26
C ASP A 108 8.30 -5.20 1.42
N VAL A 109 8.08 -5.66 2.68
CA VAL A 109 7.27 -6.85 2.96
C VAL A 109 5.82 -6.65 2.49
N LEU A 110 5.21 -5.51 2.84
CA LEU A 110 3.86 -5.17 2.35
C LEU A 110 3.82 -5.16 0.82
N ALA A 111 4.80 -4.52 0.18
CA ALA A 111 4.87 -4.46 -1.29
C ALA A 111 5.03 -5.87 -1.90
N GLY A 112 5.81 -6.75 -1.29
CA GLY A 112 5.96 -8.14 -1.72
C GLY A 112 4.65 -8.93 -1.64
N VAL A 113 3.94 -8.85 -0.51
CA VAL A 113 2.63 -9.52 -0.32
C VAL A 113 1.59 -8.99 -1.31
N LEU A 114 1.49 -7.67 -1.45
CA LEU A 114 0.57 -7.04 -2.40
C LEU A 114 0.89 -7.43 -3.85
N GLY A 115 2.17 -7.41 -4.22
CA GLY A 115 2.62 -7.84 -5.55
C GLY A 115 2.25 -9.30 -5.85
N ALA A 116 2.36 -10.18 -4.85
CA ALA A 116 1.97 -11.58 -4.98
C ALA A 116 0.46 -11.74 -5.23
N PHE A 117 -0.40 -10.98 -4.55
CA PHE A 117 -1.84 -11.02 -4.79
C PHE A 117 -2.23 -10.46 -6.15
N LEU A 118 -1.61 -9.37 -6.58
CA LEU A 118 -1.82 -8.84 -7.93
C LEU A 118 -1.39 -9.84 -9.01
N ALA A 119 -0.29 -10.55 -8.79
CA ALA A 119 0.20 -11.59 -9.72
C ALA A 119 -0.73 -12.82 -9.79
N GLN A 120 -1.47 -13.10 -8.71
CA GLN A 120 -2.50 -14.13 -8.65
C GLN A 120 -3.83 -13.70 -9.27
N GLY A 121 -3.96 -12.45 -9.70
CA GLY A 121 -5.13 -11.93 -10.40
C GLY A 121 -6.24 -11.40 -9.48
N LEU A 122 -5.96 -11.12 -8.20
CA LEU A 122 -6.92 -10.42 -7.34
C LEU A 122 -7.17 -9.01 -7.87
N GLU A 123 -8.41 -8.53 -7.69
CA GLU A 123 -8.73 -7.14 -7.97
C GLU A 123 -7.85 -6.21 -7.13
N PRO A 124 -7.35 -5.10 -7.71
CA PRO A 124 -6.32 -4.28 -7.07
C PRO A 124 -6.69 -3.73 -5.70
N THR A 125 -7.94 -3.34 -5.50
CA THR A 125 -8.43 -2.82 -4.21
C THR A 125 -8.50 -3.94 -3.17
N ASP A 126 -9.02 -5.11 -3.54
CA ASP A 126 -9.10 -6.28 -2.67
C ASP A 126 -7.69 -6.78 -2.30
N ALA A 127 -6.79 -6.85 -3.30
CA ALA A 127 -5.39 -7.21 -3.09
C ALA A 127 -4.70 -6.27 -2.10
N ALA A 128 -4.97 -4.96 -2.20
CA ALA A 128 -4.39 -3.94 -1.32
C ALA A 128 -4.92 -4.04 0.11
N VAL A 129 -6.23 -4.22 0.29
CA VAL A 129 -6.86 -4.38 1.61
C VAL A 129 -6.36 -5.67 2.27
N LEU A 130 -6.35 -6.79 1.54
CA LEU A 130 -5.89 -8.07 2.05
C LEU A 130 -4.40 -8.03 2.42
N ALA A 131 -3.56 -7.44 1.57
CA ALA A 131 -2.13 -7.30 1.84
C ALA A 131 -1.87 -6.44 3.09
N ALA A 132 -2.55 -5.29 3.21
CA ALA A 132 -2.42 -4.42 4.38
C ALA A 132 -2.86 -5.14 5.67
N THR A 133 -3.95 -5.91 5.60
CA THR A 133 -4.47 -6.69 6.73
C THR A 133 -3.50 -7.78 7.16
N LEU A 134 -3.00 -8.60 6.21
CA LEU A 134 -2.03 -9.66 6.51
C LEU A 134 -0.71 -9.10 7.03
N HIS A 135 -0.22 -8.03 6.45
CA HIS A 135 0.98 -7.35 6.93
C HIS A 135 0.82 -6.84 8.36
N ALA A 136 -0.32 -6.24 8.69
CA ALA A 136 -0.63 -5.77 10.03
C ALA A 136 -0.70 -6.93 11.04
N LEU A 137 -1.38 -8.03 10.69
CA LEU A 137 -1.44 -9.23 11.52
C LEU A 137 -0.07 -9.89 11.70
N ALA A 138 0.73 -10.01 10.63
CA ALA A 138 2.08 -10.54 10.70
C ALA A 138 2.98 -9.70 11.63
N GLY A 139 2.88 -8.38 11.57
CA GLY A 139 3.56 -7.48 12.50
C GLY A 139 3.18 -7.76 13.95
N ARG A 140 1.90 -7.98 14.25
CA ARG A 140 1.44 -8.35 15.60
C ARG A 140 1.96 -9.72 16.04
N CYS A 141 1.92 -10.72 15.18
CA CYS A 141 2.49 -12.04 15.48
C CYS A 141 3.99 -11.94 15.77
N ALA A 142 4.73 -11.18 14.97
CA ALA A 142 6.15 -10.91 15.19
C ALA A 142 6.40 -10.18 16.52
N SER A 143 5.57 -9.19 16.87
CA SER A 143 5.67 -8.44 18.13
C SER A 143 5.50 -9.33 19.37
N VAL A 144 4.61 -10.31 19.30
CA VAL A 144 4.43 -11.29 20.40
C VAL A 144 5.72 -12.09 20.66
N ARG A 145 6.48 -12.38 19.61
CA ARG A 145 7.73 -13.16 19.70
C ARG A 145 8.96 -12.31 20.07
N ARG A 146 9.01 -11.06 19.59
CA ARG A 146 10.21 -10.20 19.61
C ARG A 146 10.04 -8.89 20.35
N THR A 147 8.84 -8.55 20.83
CA THR A 147 8.44 -7.20 21.27
C THR A 147 8.40 -6.19 20.10
N ASP A 148 7.66 -5.08 20.26
CA ASP A 148 7.58 -4.04 19.24
C ASP A 148 8.94 -3.42 18.89
N ILE A 149 9.87 -3.37 19.86
CA ILE A 149 11.20 -2.79 19.68
C ILE A 149 12.11 -3.76 18.91
N GLY A 150 12.02 -5.05 19.16
CA GLY A 150 12.93 -6.07 18.67
C GLY A 150 12.59 -6.60 17.26
N VAL A 151 11.40 -6.33 16.74
CA VAL A 151 10.97 -6.81 15.40
C VAL A 151 11.82 -6.17 14.30
N VAL A 152 12.22 -6.97 13.32
CA VAL A 152 12.81 -6.56 12.05
C VAL A 152 11.94 -7.06 10.88
N ALA A 153 12.21 -6.62 9.65
CA ALA A 153 11.39 -6.95 8.48
C ALA A 153 11.30 -8.47 8.24
N GLU A 154 12.39 -9.19 8.46
CA GLU A 154 12.47 -10.64 8.32
C GLU A 154 11.54 -11.36 9.29
N ASP A 155 11.40 -10.89 10.54
CA ASP A 155 10.44 -11.46 11.51
C ASP A 155 8.99 -11.30 11.02
N VAL A 156 8.68 -10.21 10.31
CA VAL A 156 7.35 -10.00 9.71
C VAL A 156 7.11 -11.00 8.58
N VAL A 157 8.12 -11.25 7.73
CA VAL A 157 8.03 -12.28 6.66
C VAL A 157 7.79 -13.66 7.27
N GLU A 158 8.57 -14.03 8.30
CA GLU A 158 8.43 -15.32 9.00
C GLU A 158 7.07 -15.50 9.68
N ALA A 159 6.41 -14.40 10.06
CA ALA A 159 5.09 -14.42 10.70
C ALA A 159 3.90 -14.45 9.70
N LEU A 160 4.13 -14.30 8.39
CA LEU A 160 3.05 -14.30 7.38
C LEU A 160 2.21 -15.58 7.41
N PRO A 161 2.77 -16.81 7.49
CA PRO A 161 1.95 -18.03 7.54
C PRO A 161 1.01 -18.08 8.74
N GLU A 162 1.46 -17.59 9.89
CA GLU A 162 0.65 -17.50 11.11
C GLU A 162 -0.48 -16.45 10.96
N ALA A 163 -0.16 -15.30 10.35
CA ALA A 163 -1.16 -14.27 10.05
C ALA A 163 -2.24 -14.79 9.09
N VAL A 164 -1.87 -15.56 8.06
CA VAL A 164 -2.82 -16.23 7.16
C VAL A 164 -3.72 -17.20 7.94
N SER A 165 -3.14 -18.02 8.81
CA SER A 165 -3.91 -18.97 9.63
C SER A 165 -4.89 -18.25 10.55
N ALA A 166 -4.47 -17.15 11.16
CA ALA A 166 -5.33 -16.33 12.02
C ALA A 166 -6.48 -15.69 11.22
N LEU A 167 -6.22 -15.21 10.01
CA LEU A 167 -7.26 -14.61 9.15
C LEU A 167 -8.29 -15.64 8.70
N VAL A 168 -7.83 -16.85 8.28
CA VAL A 168 -8.72 -17.96 7.86
C VAL A 168 -9.61 -18.43 9.02
N ALA A 169 -9.11 -18.40 10.25
CA ALA A 169 -9.89 -18.78 11.43
C ALA A 169 -11.01 -17.78 11.79
N LEU A 170 -10.99 -16.57 11.22
CA LEU A 170 -12.00 -15.53 11.42
C LEU A 170 -13.07 -15.51 10.30
N ALA A 171 -12.84 -16.22 9.20
CA ALA A 171 -13.73 -16.29 8.04
C ALA A 171 -14.77 -17.41 8.18
#